data_f85ccec236b91d4c71cc83387703f12f
#
_entry.id   f85ccec236b91d4c71cc83387703f12f
#
_cell.length_a   1.000
_cell.length_b   1.000
_cell.length_c   1.000
_cell.angle_alpha   90.00
_cell.angle_beta   90.00
_cell.angle_gamma   90.00
#
_symmetry.space_group_name_H-M   'P 1'
#
loop_
_entity.id
_entity.type
_entity.pdbx_description
1 polymer ?
#
loop_
_entity_poly.entity_id
_entity_poly.type
_entity_poly.pdbx_seq_one_letter_code
_entity_poly.pdbx_strand_id
1 'polypeptide(L)'
;MNQKVKLEDTVILIDTVFYNFLVTDIKNHFEKQLNRTLEVIDLPTLTTYLSLDMGLCAGDNTVQLLWLYTKQISDLQFTKPSSLKSDLDGKAFQNEVGEFLMASVSTEDLVPIGELYVEVLQMALESENVKKIALIADYSSYKDMLNEVLSDNEEKLKEKEVVFFNMGEVQKMENVRKEILAYPLMQALGIKADDLKE
;
A
#
# COMPACT_ATOMS: atom_id res chain seq x y z
N MET A 1 25.46 13.99 1.43
CA MET A 1 25.18 13.49 0.06
C MET A 1 23.77 12.94 0.10
N ASN A 2 22.78 13.71 -0.38
CA ASN A 2 21.42 13.18 -0.55
C ASN A 2 21.48 12.17 -1.72
N GLN A 3 21.52 10.90 -1.42
CA GLN A 3 21.16 9.90 -2.43
C GLN A 3 19.69 10.18 -2.79
N LYS A 4 19.46 10.72 -3.99
CA LYS A 4 18.11 10.74 -4.56
C LYS A 4 17.64 9.27 -4.57
N VAL A 5 16.66 8.95 -3.75
CA VAL A 5 16.00 7.63 -3.81
C VAL A 5 15.45 7.52 -5.23
N LYS A 6 15.98 6.60 -6.02
CA LYS A 6 15.46 6.34 -7.36
C LYS A 6 14.14 5.60 -7.18
N LEU A 7 13.05 6.22 -7.61
CA LEU A 7 11.75 5.56 -7.65
C LEU A 7 11.59 4.85 -9.00
N GLU A 8 11.00 3.67 -8.96
CA GLU A 8 10.66 2.88 -10.15
C GLU A 8 9.40 3.43 -10.83
N ASP A 9 9.03 2.89 -11.99
CA ASP A 9 7.90 3.43 -12.76
C ASP A 9 6.53 3.17 -12.11
N THR A 10 6.42 2.13 -11.29
CA THR A 10 5.24 1.83 -10.48
C THR A 10 5.60 1.79 -9.01
N VAL A 11 4.89 2.56 -8.19
CA VAL A 11 5.12 2.67 -6.74
C VAL A 11 3.83 2.33 -5.99
N ILE A 12 3.94 1.47 -4.97
CA ILE A 12 2.89 1.23 -3.98
C ILE A 12 3.34 1.84 -2.66
N LEU A 13 2.69 2.90 -2.23
CA LEU A 13 2.99 3.62 -1.00
C LEU A 13 2.07 3.15 0.12
N ILE A 14 2.63 2.61 1.20
CA ILE A 14 1.88 1.92 2.24
C ILE A 14 2.16 2.53 3.61
N ASP A 15 1.11 3.05 4.25
CA ASP A 15 1.12 3.33 5.68
C ASP A 15 1.04 2.00 6.44
N THR A 16 2.14 1.61 7.06
CA THR A 16 2.24 0.34 7.78
C THR A 16 1.39 0.31 9.05
N VAL A 17 1.18 1.45 9.70
CA VAL A 17 0.29 1.55 10.88
C VAL A 17 -1.13 1.19 10.49
N PHE A 18 -1.61 1.82 9.41
CA PHE A 18 -2.94 1.58 8.87
C PHE A 18 -3.09 0.15 8.33
N TYR A 19 -2.10 -0.33 7.58
CA TYR A 19 -2.08 -1.72 7.10
C TYR A 19 -2.24 -2.73 8.23
N ASN A 20 -1.43 -2.61 9.28
CA ASN A 20 -1.46 -3.50 10.43
C ASN A 20 -2.81 -3.45 11.17
N PHE A 21 -3.38 -2.24 11.30
CA PHE A 21 -4.72 -2.07 11.87
C PHE A 21 -5.76 -2.83 11.05
N LEU A 22 -5.79 -2.63 9.72
CA LEU A 22 -6.77 -3.26 8.84
C LEU A 22 -6.67 -4.78 8.82
N VAL A 23 -5.46 -5.32 8.66
CA VAL A 23 -5.27 -6.77 8.65
C VAL A 23 -5.73 -7.40 9.95
N THR A 24 -5.42 -6.76 11.08
CA THR A 24 -5.84 -7.23 12.40
C THR A 24 -7.36 -7.18 12.55
N ASP A 25 -7.99 -6.10 12.14
CA ASP A 25 -9.44 -5.91 12.24
C ASP A 25 -10.21 -6.91 11.36
N ILE A 26 -9.85 -7.00 10.09
CA ILE A 26 -10.46 -7.94 9.13
C ILE A 26 -10.31 -9.38 9.64
N LYS A 27 -9.09 -9.77 10.04
CA LYS A 27 -8.83 -11.12 10.53
C LYS A 27 -9.68 -11.45 11.76
N ASN A 28 -9.69 -10.58 12.75
CA ASN A 28 -10.46 -10.78 13.99
C ASN A 28 -11.97 -10.84 13.74
N HIS A 29 -12.48 -10.01 12.83
CA HIS A 29 -13.88 -9.98 12.47
C HIS A 29 -14.30 -11.30 11.81
N PHE A 30 -13.62 -11.70 10.75
CA PHE A 30 -13.98 -12.89 9.98
C PHE A 30 -13.66 -14.20 10.69
N GLU A 31 -12.63 -14.28 11.54
CA GLU A 31 -12.41 -15.48 12.37
C GLU A 31 -13.57 -15.74 13.32
N LYS A 32 -14.16 -14.69 13.89
CA LYS A 32 -15.36 -14.79 14.73
C LYS A 32 -16.59 -15.18 13.92
N GLN A 33 -16.82 -14.54 12.77
CA GLN A 33 -17.97 -14.80 11.92
C GLN A 33 -17.95 -16.22 11.34
N LEU A 34 -16.78 -16.64 10.86
CA LEU A 34 -16.61 -17.95 10.19
C LEU A 34 -16.31 -19.10 11.17
N ASN A 35 -16.09 -18.79 12.44
CA ASN A 35 -15.69 -19.74 13.47
C ASN A 35 -14.51 -20.63 13.04
N ARG A 36 -13.53 -20.05 12.36
CA ARG A 36 -12.29 -20.70 11.93
C ARG A 36 -11.11 -19.74 11.95
N THR A 37 -9.89 -20.28 12.07
CA THR A 37 -8.66 -19.50 11.91
C THR A 37 -8.44 -19.19 10.43
N LEU A 38 -8.13 -17.93 10.12
CA LEU A 38 -7.76 -17.49 8.79
C LEU A 38 -6.25 -17.67 8.54
N GLU A 39 -5.88 -17.66 7.29
CA GLU A 39 -4.51 -17.79 6.84
C GLU A 39 -3.68 -16.57 7.29
N VAL A 40 -2.36 -16.75 7.29
CA VAL A 40 -1.39 -15.64 7.37
C VAL A 40 -1.16 -15.17 5.95
N ILE A 41 -1.21 -13.86 5.75
CA ILE A 41 -0.99 -13.26 4.43
C ILE A 41 0.40 -13.63 3.91
N ASP A 42 0.44 -14.23 2.73
CA ASP A 42 1.66 -14.34 1.93
C ASP A 42 1.86 -13.02 1.18
N LEU A 43 2.91 -12.28 1.51
CA LEU A 43 3.13 -10.93 0.97
C LEU A 43 3.27 -10.91 -0.57
N PRO A 44 4.01 -11.84 -1.20
CA PRO A 44 4.00 -11.96 -2.66
C PRO A 44 2.60 -12.11 -3.27
N THR A 45 1.75 -12.91 -2.65
CA THR A 45 0.36 -13.09 -3.10
C THR A 45 -0.45 -11.81 -2.97
N LEU A 46 -0.37 -11.11 -1.82
CA LEU A 46 -1.06 -9.84 -1.63
C LEU A 46 -0.61 -8.78 -2.64
N THR A 47 0.70 -8.67 -2.87
CA THR A 47 1.23 -7.69 -3.83
C THR A 47 0.80 -7.99 -5.26
N THR A 48 0.62 -9.26 -5.59
CA THR A 48 0.04 -9.67 -6.88
C THR A 48 -1.39 -9.17 -7.01
N TYR A 49 -2.24 -9.38 -6.01
CA TYR A 49 -3.63 -8.89 -6.05
C TYR A 49 -3.71 -7.37 -6.16
N LEU A 50 -2.93 -6.64 -5.36
CA LEU A 50 -2.85 -5.18 -5.44
C LEU A 50 -2.44 -4.72 -6.85
N SER A 51 -1.45 -5.38 -7.45
CA SER A 51 -0.96 -5.05 -8.78
C SER A 51 -2.00 -5.30 -9.87
N LEU A 52 -2.74 -6.38 -9.80
CA LEU A 52 -3.84 -6.67 -10.71
C LEU A 52 -4.96 -5.63 -10.58
N ASP A 53 -5.32 -5.26 -9.35
CA ASP A 53 -6.32 -4.21 -9.09
C ASP A 53 -5.85 -2.82 -9.55
N MET A 54 -4.54 -2.57 -9.56
CA MET A 54 -3.94 -1.40 -10.20
C MET A 54 -3.99 -1.44 -11.73
N GLY A 55 -4.42 -2.55 -12.32
CA GLY A 55 -4.48 -2.75 -13.77
C GLY A 55 -3.14 -3.17 -14.39
N LEU A 56 -2.19 -3.70 -13.60
CA LEU A 56 -1.02 -4.35 -14.15
C LEU A 56 -1.40 -5.74 -14.68
N CYS A 57 -0.81 -6.11 -15.81
CA CYS A 57 -0.94 -7.45 -16.38
C CYS A 57 0.38 -8.19 -16.22
N ALA A 58 0.37 -9.50 -16.44
CA ALA A 58 1.59 -10.30 -16.52
C ALA A 58 2.56 -9.71 -17.53
N GLY A 59 3.84 -9.57 -17.14
CA GLY A 59 4.87 -8.96 -17.97
C GLY A 59 6.08 -8.47 -17.18
N ASP A 60 6.90 -7.66 -17.85
CA ASP A 60 8.14 -7.12 -17.29
C ASP A 60 7.89 -5.80 -16.50
N ASN A 61 6.94 -5.82 -15.56
CA ASN A 61 6.71 -4.66 -14.71
C ASN A 61 7.77 -4.60 -13.59
N THR A 62 8.15 -3.39 -13.18
CA THR A 62 8.94 -3.16 -11.96
C THR A 62 8.10 -2.37 -10.97
N VAL A 63 7.77 -2.99 -9.86
CA VAL A 63 6.91 -2.42 -8.82
C VAL A 63 7.71 -2.22 -7.55
N GLN A 64 7.78 -0.99 -7.07
CA GLN A 64 8.44 -0.66 -5.82
C GLN A 64 7.41 -0.48 -4.70
N LEU A 65 7.52 -1.28 -3.65
CA LEU A 65 6.71 -1.13 -2.43
C LEU A 65 7.50 -0.30 -1.41
N LEU A 66 6.89 0.81 -0.98
CA LEU A 66 7.44 1.69 0.03
C LEU A 66 6.61 1.55 1.32
N TRP A 67 7.17 0.86 2.29
CA TRP A 67 6.59 0.67 3.61
C TRP A 67 6.99 1.82 4.53
N LEU A 68 6.03 2.70 4.82
CA LEU A 68 6.25 3.82 5.74
C LEU A 68 5.78 3.41 7.13
N TYR A 69 6.64 3.54 8.13
CA TYR A 69 6.37 3.05 9.46
C TYR A 69 6.91 3.97 10.56
N THR A 70 6.35 3.85 11.76
CA THR A 70 6.88 4.53 12.95
C THR A 70 7.89 3.62 13.66
N LYS A 71 8.80 4.19 14.42
CA LYS A 71 9.84 3.42 15.16
C LYS A 71 9.28 2.36 16.13
N GLN A 72 8.01 2.49 16.54
CA GLN A 72 7.33 1.54 17.40
C GLN A 72 6.87 0.28 16.65
N ILE A 73 6.83 0.32 15.31
CA ILE A 73 6.41 -0.80 14.47
C ILE A 73 7.64 -1.37 13.79
N SER A 74 7.93 -2.64 14.05
CA SER A 74 9.05 -3.38 13.43
C SER A 74 8.59 -4.41 12.41
N ASP A 75 7.32 -4.84 12.50
CA ASP A 75 6.82 -6.00 11.79
C ASP A 75 5.41 -5.77 11.22
N LEU A 76 5.14 -6.44 10.10
CA LEU A 76 3.80 -6.56 9.54
C LEU A 76 3.00 -7.59 10.33
N GLN A 77 1.78 -7.23 10.72
CA GLN A 77 0.89 -8.13 11.44
C GLN A 77 0.28 -9.18 10.51
N PHE A 78 0.25 -10.43 10.96
CA PHE A 78 -0.33 -11.56 10.24
C PHE A 78 0.11 -11.69 8.78
N THR A 79 1.32 -11.28 8.48
CA THR A 79 1.91 -11.25 7.12
C THR A 79 3.29 -11.88 7.13
N LYS A 80 3.66 -12.59 6.08
CA LYS A 80 4.99 -13.17 5.89
C LYS A 80 5.54 -12.86 4.49
N PRO A 81 6.83 -12.47 4.40
CA PRO A 81 7.73 -12.11 5.50
C PRO A 81 7.23 -10.88 6.27
N SER A 82 7.63 -10.70 7.53
CA SER A 82 7.04 -9.69 8.41
C SER A 82 7.98 -8.56 8.80
N SER A 83 9.26 -8.82 9.01
CA SER A 83 10.17 -7.81 9.52
C SER A 83 10.54 -6.77 8.47
N LEU A 84 10.19 -5.51 8.76
CA LEU A 84 10.42 -4.38 7.84
C LEU A 84 11.90 -4.17 7.53
N LYS A 85 12.78 -4.36 8.51
CA LYS A 85 14.23 -4.13 8.36
C LYS A 85 15.01 -5.34 7.88
N SER A 86 14.73 -6.52 8.44
CA SER A 86 15.56 -7.71 8.15
C SER A 86 15.07 -8.46 6.92
N ASP A 87 13.76 -8.51 6.70
CA ASP A 87 13.16 -9.40 5.72
C ASP A 87 12.67 -8.65 4.46
N LEU A 88 12.38 -7.36 4.58
CA LEU A 88 11.79 -6.58 3.49
C LEU A 88 12.76 -5.53 2.93
N ASP A 89 13.38 -4.71 3.77
CA ASP A 89 14.18 -3.58 3.28
C ASP A 89 15.33 -4.02 2.38
N GLY A 90 15.38 -3.45 1.18
CA GLY A 90 16.38 -3.79 0.16
C GLY A 90 16.23 -5.19 -0.45
N LYS A 91 15.09 -5.86 -0.25
CA LYS A 91 14.81 -7.18 -0.85
C LYS A 91 13.97 -7.03 -2.12
N ALA A 92 14.01 -8.08 -2.93
CA ALA A 92 13.19 -8.19 -4.12
C ALA A 92 12.68 -9.62 -4.29
N PHE A 93 11.55 -9.74 -4.97
CA PHE A 93 11.07 -11.03 -5.48
C PHE A 93 10.48 -10.81 -6.87
N GLN A 94 10.29 -11.89 -7.61
CA GLN A 94 9.73 -11.88 -8.96
C GLN A 94 8.63 -12.92 -9.08
N ASN A 95 7.58 -12.57 -9.82
CA ASN A 95 6.52 -13.48 -10.24
C ASN A 95 6.07 -13.17 -11.68
N GLU A 96 4.95 -13.73 -12.11
CA GLU A 96 4.41 -13.54 -13.49
C GLU A 96 3.99 -12.09 -13.79
N VAL A 97 3.69 -11.27 -12.79
CA VAL A 97 3.34 -9.85 -12.99
C VAL A 97 4.59 -9.02 -13.22
N GLY A 98 5.71 -9.34 -12.55
CA GLY A 98 6.95 -8.59 -12.67
C GLY A 98 7.90 -8.76 -11.50
N GLU A 99 8.85 -7.84 -11.38
CA GLU A 99 9.78 -7.72 -10.27
C GLU A 99 9.24 -6.75 -9.22
N PHE A 100 9.29 -7.15 -7.97
CA PHE A 100 8.84 -6.38 -6.82
C PHE A 100 10.02 -6.01 -5.92
N LEU A 101 10.27 -4.71 -5.77
CA LEU A 101 11.34 -4.17 -4.95
C LEU A 101 10.76 -3.66 -3.64
N MET A 102 11.33 -4.07 -2.52
CA MET A 102 10.89 -3.68 -1.19
C MET A 102 11.81 -2.61 -0.61
N ALA A 103 11.25 -1.54 -0.11
CA ALA A 103 11.95 -0.55 0.69
C ALA A 103 11.11 -0.16 1.90
N SER A 104 11.77 0.16 3.00
CA SER A 104 11.10 0.58 4.22
C SER A 104 11.70 1.87 4.76
N VAL A 105 10.83 2.81 5.14
CA VAL A 105 11.23 4.13 5.63
C VAL A 105 10.55 4.40 6.97
N SER A 106 11.33 4.64 8.02
CA SER A 106 10.78 5.01 9.32
C SER A 106 10.67 6.52 9.49
N THR A 107 9.64 6.96 10.21
CA THR A 107 9.59 8.35 10.69
C THR A 107 10.78 8.62 11.62
N GLU A 108 11.20 9.88 11.66
CA GLU A 108 12.02 10.38 12.79
C GLU A 108 11.18 10.48 14.07
N ASP A 109 11.84 10.64 15.21
CA ASP A 109 11.14 10.80 16.49
C ASP A 109 10.26 12.07 16.43
N LEU A 110 9.00 11.93 16.87
CA LEU A 110 7.99 12.99 16.91
C LEU A 110 7.38 13.42 15.57
N VAL A 111 7.78 12.82 14.44
CA VAL A 111 7.12 13.08 13.15
C VAL A 111 5.93 12.13 12.98
N PRO A 112 4.70 12.64 12.79
CA PRO A 112 3.54 11.82 12.49
C PRO A 112 3.70 11.05 11.17
N ILE A 113 3.15 9.84 11.11
CA ILE A 113 3.24 9.01 9.89
C ILE A 113 2.61 9.70 8.67
N GLY A 114 1.54 10.48 8.88
CA GLY A 114 0.88 11.23 7.81
C GLY A 114 1.78 12.28 7.15
N GLU A 115 2.65 12.95 7.91
CA GLU A 115 3.62 13.92 7.36
C GLU A 115 4.64 13.20 6.47
N LEU A 116 5.22 12.09 6.93
CA LEU A 116 6.13 11.29 6.11
C LEU A 116 5.41 10.77 4.85
N TYR A 117 4.15 10.34 5.01
CA TYR A 117 3.36 9.80 3.90
C TYR A 117 3.17 10.82 2.77
N VAL A 118 2.74 12.03 3.11
CA VAL A 118 2.51 13.08 2.11
C VAL A 118 3.82 13.60 1.50
N GLU A 119 4.91 13.64 2.27
CA GLU A 119 6.24 13.98 1.75
C GLU A 119 6.70 12.97 0.69
N VAL A 120 6.57 11.67 0.97
CA VAL A 120 6.97 10.62 0.01
C VAL A 120 6.01 10.59 -1.19
N LEU A 121 4.72 10.85 -0.99
CA LEU A 121 3.77 11.01 -2.09
C LEU A 121 4.16 12.18 -3.00
N GLN A 122 4.51 13.34 -2.44
CA GLN A 122 4.99 14.48 -3.21
C GLN A 122 6.21 14.12 -4.06
N MET A 123 7.19 13.42 -3.46
CA MET A 123 8.37 12.95 -4.20
C MET A 123 8.00 12.01 -5.36
N ALA A 124 7.03 11.12 -5.17
CA ALA A 124 6.55 10.20 -6.21
C ALA A 124 5.83 10.95 -7.34
N LEU A 125 5.02 11.96 -7.01
CA LEU A 125 4.33 12.80 -7.99
C LEU A 125 5.32 13.65 -8.81
N GLU A 126 6.39 14.15 -8.20
CA GLU A 126 7.43 14.94 -8.87
C GLU A 126 8.41 14.10 -9.70
N SER A 127 8.52 12.81 -9.42
CA SER A 127 9.48 11.95 -10.12
C SER A 127 9.07 11.71 -11.58
N GLU A 128 9.94 12.04 -12.52
CA GLU A 128 9.74 11.80 -13.95
C GLU A 128 9.65 10.30 -14.31
N ASN A 129 10.28 9.44 -13.50
CA ASN A 129 10.26 8.00 -13.73
C ASN A 129 8.93 7.36 -13.37
N VAL A 130 8.25 7.87 -12.35
CA VAL A 130 7.01 7.30 -11.83
C VAL A 130 5.85 7.59 -12.77
N LYS A 131 5.17 6.54 -13.20
CA LYS A 131 3.99 6.61 -14.07
C LYS A 131 2.72 6.16 -13.34
N LYS A 132 2.86 5.24 -12.39
CA LYS A 132 1.74 4.66 -11.67
C LYS A 132 2.01 4.68 -10.17
N ILE A 133 1.03 5.13 -9.37
CA ILE A 133 1.13 5.23 -7.91
C ILE A 133 -0.10 4.58 -7.30
N ALA A 134 0.10 3.62 -6.40
CA ALA A 134 -0.96 3.14 -5.52
C ALA A 134 -0.78 3.72 -4.12
N LEU A 135 -1.88 4.13 -3.51
CA LEU A 135 -1.93 4.72 -2.18
C LEU A 135 -2.70 3.80 -1.24
N ILE A 136 -2.06 3.37 -0.15
CA ILE A 136 -2.69 2.68 0.97
C ILE A 136 -2.43 3.53 2.21
N ALA A 137 -3.44 4.27 2.66
CA ALA A 137 -3.31 5.33 3.64
C ALA A 137 -4.51 5.43 4.57
N ASP A 138 -4.30 5.82 5.82
CA ASP A 138 -5.39 6.19 6.73
C ASP A 138 -5.97 7.56 6.35
N TYR A 139 -6.90 7.52 5.38
CA TYR A 139 -7.56 8.73 4.90
C TYR A 139 -8.28 9.50 6.01
N SER A 140 -8.80 8.81 7.03
CA SER A 140 -9.53 9.46 8.11
C SER A 140 -8.64 10.31 9.01
N SER A 141 -7.39 9.91 9.18
CA SER A 141 -6.44 10.56 10.08
C SER A 141 -5.73 11.77 9.45
N TYR A 142 -5.46 11.76 8.14
CA TYR A 142 -4.72 12.86 7.50
C TYR A 142 -5.25 13.28 6.13
N LYS A 143 -6.59 13.21 5.97
CA LYS A 143 -7.30 13.55 4.72
C LYS A 143 -6.99 14.94 4.19
N ASP A 144 -6.86 15.93 5.08
CA ASP A 144 -6.66 17.32 4.67
C ASP A 144 -5.28 17.49 4.04
N MET A 145 -4.22 16.94 4.65
CA MET A 145 -2.87 16.93 4.07
C MET A 145 -2.82 16.16 2.74
N LEU A 146 -3.50 15.01 2.68
CA LEU A 146 -3.53 14.19 1.46
C LEU A 146 -4.25 14.90 0.32
N ASN A 147 -5.41 15.52 0.61
CA ASN A 147 -6.15 16.29 -0.37
C ASN A 147 -5.39 17.52 -0.86
N GLU A 148 -4.67 18.22 0.04
CA GLU A 148 -3.82 19.36 -0.29
C GLU A 148 -2.74 18.94 -1.29
N VAL A 149 -1.96 17.90 -0.99
CA VAL A 149 -0.90 17.40 -1.88
C VAL A 149 -1.46 16.97 -3.24
N LEU A 150 -2.61 16.27 -3.27
CA LEU A 150 -3.22 15.85 -4.54
C LEU A 150 -3.73 17.06 -5.33
N SER A 151 -4.35 18.04 -4.67
CA SER A 151 -4.85 19.27 -5.31
C SER A 151 -3.71 20.13 -5.87
N ASP A 152 -2.62 20.29 -5.13
CA ASP A 152 -1.46 21.07 -5.56
C ASP A 152 -0.71 20.42 -6.74
N ASN A 153 -0.95 19.14 -7.00
CA ASN A 153 -0.33 18.37 -8.07
C ASN A 153 -1.30 17.94 -9.19
N GLU A 154 -2.41 18.64 -9.41
CA GLU A 154 -3.44 18.28 -10.41
C GLU A 154 -2.87 18.00 -11.81
N GLU A 155 -1.89 18.77 -12.27
CA GLU A 155 -1.27 18.57 -13.59
C GLU A 155 -0.48 17.25 -13.63
N LYS A 156 0.19 16.88 -12.52
CA LYS A 156 0.91 15.61 -12.40
C LYS A 156 -0.04 14.42 -12.36
N LEU A 157 -1.21 14.59 -11.74
CA LEU A 157 -2.26 13.57 -11.70
C LEU A 157 -2.87 13.28 -13.08
N LYS A 158 -2.79 14.22 -14.04
CA LYS A 158 -3.21 13.98 -15.43
C LYS A 158 -2.17 13.16 -16.21
N GLU A 159 -0.90 13.22 -15.81
CA GLU A 159 0.21 12.54 -16.46
C GLU A 159 0.48 11.14 -15.87
N LYS A 160 -0.04 10.87 -14.68
CA LYS A 160 0.20 9.64 -13.92
C LYS A 160 -1.10 8.92 -13.59
N GLU A 161 -1.06 7.61 -13.57
CA GLU A 161 -2.18 6.82 -13.03
C GLU A 161 -2.05 6.70 -11.51
N VAL A 162 -2.98 7.32 -10.78
CA VAL A 162 -3.02 7.23 -9.31
C VAL A 162 -4.23 6.42 -8.88
N VAL A 163 -3.99 5.39 -8.07
CA VAL A 163 -5.00 4.48 -7.52
C VAL A 163 -5.00 4.60 -6.01
N PHE A 164 -6.13 4.94 -5.43
CA PHE A 164 -6.30 4.99 -3.98
C PHE A 164 -7.08 3.76 -3.51
N PHE A 165 -6.41 2.90 -2.78
CA PHE A 165 -7.02 1.76 -2.11
C PHE A 165 -7.64 2.21 -0.78
N ASN A 166 -8.96 2.13 -0.69
CA ASN A 166 -9.72 2.60 0.47
C ASN A 166 -10.59 1.49 1.09
N MET A 167 -11.04 1.72 2.32
CA MET A 167 -11.91 0.78 3.06
C MET A 167 -13.37 1.24 3.13
N GLY A 168 -13.69 2.41 2.63
CA GLY A 168 -15.02 2.98 2.74
C GLY A 168 -15.22 4.19 1.82
N GLU A 169 -16.19 5.03 2.15
CA GLU A 169 -16.45 6.23 1.40
C GLU A 169 -15.32 7.26 1.59
N VAL A 170 -14.73 7.69 0.49
CA VAL A 170 -13.77 8.79 0.42
C VAL A 170 -14.35 9.88 -0.45
N GLN A 171 -14.03 11.13 -0.13
CA GLN A 171 -14.40 12.26 -0.98
C GLN A 171 -13.92 12.04 -2.41
N LYS A 172 -14.66 12.57 -3.39
CA LYS A 172 -14.26 12.49 -4.78
C LYS A 172 -12.91 13.21 -4.94
N MET A 173 -11.93 12.49 -5.42
CA MET A 173 -10.63 13.01 -5.82
C MET A 173 -10.58 13.01 -7.34
N GLU A 174 -10.27 14.16 -7.93
CA GLU A 174 -10.14 14.25 -9.40
C GLU A 174 -8.86 13.55 -9.85
N ASN A 175 -8.93 12.86 -10.98
CA ASN A 175 -7.82 12.10 -11.57
C ASN A 175 -7.21 11.02 -10.67
N VAL A 176 -7.94 10.58 -9.63
CA VAL A 176 -7.55 9.47 -8.77
C VAL A 176 -8.59 8.37 -8.86
N ARG A 177 -8.17 7.21 -9.33
CA ARG A 177 -9.02 6.01 -9.36
C ARG A 177 -9.11 5.42 -7.95
N LYS A 178 -10.26 4.87 -7.61
CA LYS A 178 -10.50 4.26 -6.29
C LYS A 178 -10.72 2.77 -6.44
N GLU A 179 -10.07 2.02 -5.56
CA GLU A 179 -10.24 0.58 -5.43
C GLU A 179 -10.53 0.22 -3.97
N ILE A 180 -11.15 -0.93 -3.75
CA ILE A 180 -11.53 -1.39 -2.41
C ILE A 180 -10.45 -2.29 -1.86
N LEU A 181 -9.71 -1.82 -0.85
CA LEU A 181 -8.60 -2.55 -0.23
C LEU A 181 -9.06 -3.85 0.47
N ALA A 182 -10.31 -3.91 0.92
CA ALA A 182 -10.82 -5.10 1.60
C ALA A 182 -10.72 -6.37 0.74
N TYR A 183 -10.95 -6.27 -0.57
CA TYR A 183 -10.95 -7.47 -1.43
C TYR A 183 -9.59 -8.16 -1.51
N PRO A 184 -8.49 -7.50 -1.88
CA PRO A 184 -7.17 -8.14 -1.90
C PRO A 184 -6.73 -8.64 -0.52
N LEU A 185 -7.09 -7.95 0.58
CA LEU A 185 -6.78 -8.40 1.93
C LEU A 185 -7.57 -9.67 2.30
N MET A 186 -8.87 -9.70 2.04
CA MET A 186 -9.71 -10.87 2.29
C MET A 186 -9.22 -12.09 1.49
N GLN A 187 -8.92 -11.92 0.22
CA GLN A 187 -8.36 -13.00 -0.61
C GLN A 187 -7.05 -13.53 -0.04
N ALA A 188 -6.13 -12.63 0.36
CA ALA A 188 -4.85 -13.01 0.94
C ALA A 188 -4.97 -13.68 2.31
N LEU A 189 -6.04 -13.44 3.06
CA LEU A 189 -6.41 -14.12 4.30
C LEU A 189 -7.14 -15.45 4.09
N GLY A 190 -7.36 -15.88 2.84
CA GLY A 190 -8.07 -17.10 2.51
C GLY A 190 -9.60 -17.04 2.72
N ILE A 191 -10.18 -15.85 2.69
CA ILE A 191 -11.64 -15.65 2.72
C ILE A 191 -12.16 -15.78 1.29
N LYS A 192 -13.11 -16.71 1.09
CA LYS A 192 -13.70 -17.02 -0.22
C LYS A 192 -15.03 -16.30 -0.40
N ALA A 193 -15.44 -16.12 -1.64
CA ALA A 193 -16.74 -15.53 -1.95
C ALA A 193 -17.93 -16.30 -1.32
N ASP A 194 -17.79 -17.63 -1.15
CA ASP A 194 -18.82 -18.45 -0.48
C ASP A 194 -18.89 -18.18 1.04
N ASP A 195 -17.80 -17.75 1.67
CA ASP A 195 -17.77 -17.38 3.09
C ASP A 195 -18.56 -16.08 3.36
N LEU A 196 -18.86 -15.28 2.32
CA LEU A 196 -19.55 -14.00 2.42
C LEU A 196 -21.06 -14.09 2.12
N LYS A 197 -21.55 -15.29 1.77
CA LYS A 197 -22.99 -15.53 1.57
C LYS A 197 -23.63 -15.84 2.92
N GLU A 198 -24.56 -14.97 3.33
CA GLU A 198 -25.46 -15.23 4.46
C GLU A 198 -26.44 -16.37 4.17
#